data_4785fd3612a364f7e2a9932b7aca7b51
#
_entry.id   4785fd3612a364f7e2a9932b7aca7b51
#
_cell.length_a   1.000
_cell.length_b   1.000
_cell.length_c   1.000
_cell.angle_alpha   90.00
_cell.angle_beta   90.00
_cell.angle_gamma   90.00
#
_symmetry.space_group_name_H-M   'P 1'
#
loop_
_entity.id
_entity.type
_entity.pdbx_description
1 polymer ?
#
loop_
_entity_poly.entity_id
_entity_poly.type
_entity_poly.pdbx_seq_one_letter_code
_entity_poly.pdbx_strand_id
1 'polypeptide(L)'
;EDILNGAENGTVLQRSDIAVSDADGDVIIHEVEATGLEGIFATNDGLISTLSDTEGVGIDLRIRQDPDTTAPNTQPKQADLGAMTDDITVVDGDGAYYIAFDADDIVLQDGSVETDDVYDVRLRIKDERLLDPDDEDDSDFDITEEYTSVTTSFDPVEAQGSFNTPVEVSNTEEETISGTTNLAPGNTLSLRASSDDGVTPGFVVSGSGLEVQPDGTFTADELDFSDASAGHNFTVTTRQSDFVEEADADGTVVESADGRE
;
A
#
# COMPACT_ATOMS: atom_id res chain seq x y z
N GLU A 1 -11.25 -3.47 12.45
CA GLU A 1 -11.36 -4.96 12.45
C GLU A 1 -10.59 -5.57 11.27
N ASP A 2 -10.59 -4.90 10.10
CA ASP A 2 -9.94 -5.45 8.90
C ASP A 2 -8.40 -5.50 9.01
N ILE A 3 -7.76 -4.51 9.63
CA ILE A 3 -6.30 -4.48 9.85
C ILE A 3 -5.85 -5.64 10.75
N LEU A 4 -6.54 -5.86 11.88
CA LEU A 4 -6.20 -6.96 12.80
C LEU A 4 -6.43 -8.32 12.13
N ASN A 5 -7.54 -8.47 11.43
CA ASN A 5 -7.82 -9.68 10.66
C ASN A 5 -6.79 -9.91 9.56
N GLY A 6 -6.35 -8.84 8.88
CA GLY A 6 -5.32 -8.91 7.85
C GLY A 6 -3.98 -9.40 8.38
N ALA A 7 -3.56 -8.89 9.55
CA ALA A 7 -2.33 -9.35 10.22
C ALA A 7 -2.40 -10.83 10.61
N GLU A 8 -3.56 -11.30 11.13
CA GLU A 8 -3.75 -12.69 11.52
C GLU A 8 -3.86 -13.65 10.32
N ASN A 9 -4.46 -13.21 9.21
CA ASN A 9 -4.69 -14.03 8.03
C ASN A 9 -3.55 -14.00 7.01
N GLY A 10 -2.50 -13.19 7.26
CA GLY A 10 -1.33 -13.09 6.37
C GLY A 10 -1.58 -12.26 5.11
N THR A 11 -2.63 -11.44 5.07
CA THR A 11 -2.85 -10.43 4.03
C THR A 11 -1.99 -9.18 4.24
N VAL A 12 -1.48 -8.96 5.44
CA VAL A 12 -0.48 -7.93 5.72
C VAL A 12 0.91 -8.53 5.54
N LEU A 13 1.67 -7.98 4.61
CA LEU A 13 3.05 -8.39 4.36
C LEU A 13 4.02 -7.49 5.12
N GLN A 14 5.01 -8.11 5.76
CA GLN A 14 6.11 -7.37 6.36
C GLN A 14 7.14 -7.05 5.27
N ARG A 15 7.11 -5.83 4.74
CA ARG A 15 8.04 -5.33 3.73
C ARG A 15 8.31 -3.83 3.91
N SER A 16 9.41 -3.34 3.35
CA SER A 16 9.74 -1.91 3.29
C SER A 16 9.27 -1.26 1.99
N ASP A 17 9.21 -2.01 0.89
CA ASP A 17 8.80 -1.50 -0.42
C ASP A 17 7.29 -1.32 -0.45
N ILE A 18 6.85 -0.08 -0.61
CA ILE A 18 5.44 0.29 -0.62
C ILE A 18 5.09 0.81 -2.01
N ALA A 19 4.18 0.12 -2.68
CA ALA A 19 3.75 0.54 -4.00
C ALA A 19 2.85 1.78 -3.91
N VAL A 20 3.25 2.83 -4.64
CA VAL A 20 2.47 4.06 -4.79
C VAL A 20 1.91 4.12 -6.21
N SER A 21 0.68 4.61 -6.35
CA SER A 21 0.01 4.76 -7.63
C SER A 21 -0.83 6.05 -7.65
N ASP A 22 -1.32 6.45 -8.84
CA ASP A 22 -2.15 7.66 -8.95
C ASP A 22 -3.59 7.47 -8.43
N ALA A 23 -3.99 6.25 -8.05
CA ALA A 23 -5.37 5.95 -7.67
C ALA A 23 -5.52 5.17 -6.37
N ASP A 24 -4.87 4.03 -6.25
CA ASP A 24 -5.01 3.13 -5.10
C ASP A 24 -3.65 2.44 -4.86
N GLY A 25 -2.82 3.03 -4.01
CA GLY A 25 -1.54 2.46 -3.58
C GLY A 25 -1.70 1.46 -2.45
N ASP A 26 -0.58 1.08 -1.87
CA ASP A 26 -0.57 0.19 -0.72
C ASP A 26 -0.97 0.94 0.56
N VAL A 27 -1.68 0.25 1.44
CA VAL A 27 -1.91 0.72 2.81
C VAL A 27 -0.68 0.42 3.65
N ILE A 28 -0.11 1.46 4.24
CA ILE A 28 1.01 1.35 5.18
C ILE A 28 0.46 1.09 6.58
N ILE A 29 0.96 0.05 7.24
CA ILE A 29 0.57 -0.30 8.61
C ILE A 29 1.82 -0.34 9.48
N HIS A 30 1.88 0.54 10.47
CA HIS A 30 2.91 0.52 11.50
C HIS A 30 2.38 -0.14 12.76
N GLU A 31 2.98 -1.27 13.14
CA GLU A 31 2.74 -1.89 14.41
C GLU A 31 3.65 -1.27 15.48
N VAL A 32 3.06 -0.80 16.55
CA VAL A 32 3.74 -0.22 17.71
C VAL A 32 3.47 -1.10 18.93
N GLU A 33 4.42 -1.94 19.27
CA GLU A 33 4.36 -2.70 20.52
C GLU A 33 4.69 -1.76 21.70
N ALA A 34 3.66 -1.38 22.44
CA ALA A 34 3.81 -0.52 23.61
C ALA A 34 2.70 -0.80 24.62
N THR A 35 3.04 -0.70 25.91
CA THR A 35 2.10 -0.85 27.03
C THR A 35 2.05 0.44 27.83
N GLY A 36 0.90 0.74 28.42
CA GLY A 36 0.73 1.91 29.30
C GLY A 36 0.38 3.21 28.57
N LEU A 37 0.15 3.17 27.25
CA LEU A 37 -0.22 4.35 26.46
C LEU A 37 -1.72 4.66 26.47
N GLU A 38 -2.56 3.73 26.90
CA GLU A 38 -4.04 3.83 26.88
C GLU A 38 -4.51 5.07 27.66
N GLY A 39 -3.85 5.43 28.74
CA GLY A 39 -4.18 6.60 29.56
C GLY A 39 -3.96 7.93 28.82
N ILE A 40 -2.91 8.02 28.00
CA ILE A 40 -2.59 9.21 27.23
C ILE A 40 -3.59 9.39 26.09
N PHE A 41 -3.91 8.32 25.40
CA PHE A 41 -4.85 8.34 24.28
C PHE A 41 -6.28 8.63 24.70
N ALA A 42 -6.67 8.18 25.90
CA ALA A 42 -8.00 8.44 26.46
C ALA A 42 -8.19 9.90 26.93
N THR A 43 -7.13 10.64 27.20
CA THR A 43 -7.21 12.01 27.78
C THR A 43 -7.06 13.13 26.75
N ASN A 44 -6.57 12.87 25.54
CA ASN A 44 -6.18 13.88 24.55
C ASN A 44 -7.03 13.88 23.27
N ASP A 45 -8.35 13.71 23.36
CA ASP A 45 -9.27 13.73 22.21
C ASP A 45 -8.92 12.72 21.09
N GLY A 46 -8.14 11.71 21.43
CA GLY A 46 -7.77 10.62 20.51
C GLY A 46 -6.29 10.55 20.19
N LEU A 47 -5.90 9.41 19.63
CA LEU A 47 -4.51 9.06 19.36
C LEU A 47 -3.89 9.98 18.30
N ILE A 48 -4.62 10.31 17.24
CA ILE A 48 -4.08 11.08 16.10
C ILE A 48 -3.73 12.50 16.53
N SER A 49 -4.59 13.18 17.30
CA SER A 49 -4.29 14.52 17.81
C SER A 49 -3.06 14.52 18.73
N THR A 50 -2.88 13.45 19.50
CA THR A 50 -1.71 13.27 20.35
C THR A 50 -0.44 13.03 19.54
N LEU A 51 -0.51 12.22 18.48
CA LEU A 51 0.63 11.89 17.63
C LEU A 51 1.06 13.05 16.71
N SER A 52 0.14 13.93 16.34
CA SER A 52 0.42 15.10 15.50
C SER A 52 0.96 16.31 16.27
N ASP A 53 0.87 16.32 17.60
CA ASP A 53 1.37 17.42 18.44
C ASP A 53 2.89 17.31 18.63
N THR A 54 3.63 18.02 17.80
CA THR A 54 5.11 18.04 17.83
C THR A 54 5.67 18.89 18.96
N GLU A 55 4.86 19.73 19.62
CA GLU A 55 5.29 20.62 20.71
C GLU A 55 4.83 20.12 22.10
N GLY A 56 3.97 19.12 22.12
CA GLY A 56 3.38 18.59 23.36
C GLY A 56 4.31 17.68 24.15
N VAL A 57 3.95 17.54 25.42
CA VAL A 57 4.51 16.52 26.32
C VAL A 57 3.82 15.21 26.00
N GLY A 58 4.57 14.14 25.77
CA GLY A 58 4.00 12.82 25.62
C GLY A 58 4.59 12.05 24.46
N ILE A 59 3.81 11.78 23.43
CA ILE A 59 4.19 10.94 22.30
C ILE A 59 4.10 11.76 21.02
N ASP A 60 5.11 11.66 20.15
CA ASP A 60 5.04 12.19 18.79
C ASP A 60 5.39 11.14 17.74
N LEU A 61 4.64 11.14 16.64
CA LEU A 61 4.94 10.40 15.42
C LEU A 61 5.56 11.38 14.41
N ARG A 62 6.58 10.92 13.71
CA ARG A 62 7.21 11.71 12.66
C ARG A 62 7.52 10.82 11.46
N ILE A 63 7.07 11.24 10.30
CA ILE A 63 7.41 10.64 9.01
C ILE A 63 8.25 11.66 8.26
N ARG A 64 9.49 11.30 7.94
CA ARG A 64 10.44 12.22 7.32
C ARG A 64 11.35 11.50 6.35
N GLN A 65 11.61 12.14 5.19
CA GLN A 65 12.59 11.67 4.22
C GLN A 65 13.97 11.49 4.89
N ASP A 66 14.62 10.35 4.60
CA ASP A 66 15.98 10.08 5.04
C ASP A 66 16.93 11.16 4.45
N PRO A 67 17.74 11.78 5.29
CA PRO A 67 18.72 12.77 4.82
C PRO A 67 19.67 12.26 3.73
N ASP A 68 19.96 10.95 3.70
CA ASP A 68 20.86 10.35 2.72
C ASP A 68 20.25 10.26 1.31
N THR A 69 18.91 10.28 1.21
CA THR A 69 18.17 10.34 -0.06
C THR A 69 17.76 11.75 -0.47
N THR A 70 18.01 12.73 0.41
CA THR A 70 17.67 14.13 0.16
C THR A 70 18.65 14.77 -0.81
N ALA A 71 18.15 15.52 -1.79
CA ALA A 71 18.99 16.24 -2.74
C ALA A 71 19.93 17.26 -2.03
N PRO A 72 21.14 17.50 -2.54
CA PRO A 72 22.07 18.42 -1.90
C PRO A 72 21.50 19.83 -1.74
N ASN A 73 21.65 20.42 -0.55
CA ASN A 73 21.15 21.74 -0.16
C ASN A 73 19.62 21.89 -0.12
N THR A 74 18.88 20.80 -0.05
CA THR A 74 17.45 20.79 0.24
C THR A 74 17.19 20.34 1.67
N GLN A 75 16.01 20.66 2.21
CA GLN A 75 15.57 20.11 3.48
C GLN A 75 14.87 18.78 3.21
N PRO A 76 15.06 17.75 4.04
CA PRO A 76 14.30 16.53 3.94
C PRO A 76 12.79 16.79 4.03
N LYS A 77 12.02 16.20 3.14
CA LYS A 77 10.55 16.25 3.14
C LYS A 77 10.02 15.68 4.47
N GLN A 78 8.93 16.24 4.96
CA GLN A 78 8.30 15.79 6.21
C GLN A 78 6.79 15.75 6.03
N ALA A 79 6.13 14.69 6.52
CA ALA A 79 4.69 14.60 6.50
C ALA A 79 4.03 15.64 7.43
N ASP A 80 2.93 16.19 7.00
CA ASP A 80 2.03 17.03 7.78
C ASP A 80 0.91 16.16 8.37
N LEU A 81 1.19 15.54 9.50
CA LEU A 81 0.23 14.66 10.17
C LEU A 81 -1.05 15.39 10.58
N GLY A 82 -0.96 16.72 10.80
CA GLY A 82 -2.13 17.54 11.09
C GLY A 82 -3.09 17.63 9.90
N ALA A 83 -2.56 17.62 8.68
CA ALA A 83 -3.35 17.59 7.45
C ALA A 83 -3.90 16.18 7.12
N MET A 84 -3.28 15.13 7.66
CA MET A 84 -3.64 13.72 7.42
C MET A 84 -4.56 13.13 8.49
N THR A 85 -5.09 13.91 9.42
CA THR A 85 -5.87 13.40 10.57
C THR A 85 -7.10 12.59 10.21
N ASP A 86 -7.71 12.87 9.08
CA ASP A 86 -8.91 12.16 8.61
C ASP A 86 -8.53 10.87 7.82
N ASP A 87 -7.28 10.76 7.38
CA ASP A 87 -6.77 9.68 6.53
C ASP A 87 -5.99 8.63 7.35
N ILE A 88 -5.61 8.97 8.59
CA ILE A 88 -4.93 8.04 9.50
C ILE A 88 -5.93 7.28 10.35
N THR A 89 -5.89 5.97 10.27
CA THR A 89 -6.65 5.07 11.14
C THR A 89 -5.73 4.49 12.21
N VAL A 90 -6.19 4.50 13.46
CA VAL A 90 -5.48 3.84 14.55
C VAL A 90 -6.37 2.79 15.20
N VAL A 91 -5.85 1.58 15.30
CA VAL A 91 -6.53 0.43 15.90
C VAL A 91 -5.75 -0.01 17.13
N ASP A 92 -6.47 -0.16 18.25
CA ASP A 92 -5.95 -0.73 19.48
C ASP A 92 -6.06 -2.26 19.41
N GLY A 93 -4.91 -2.94 19.48
CA GLY A 93 -4.78 -4.39 19.51
C GLY A 93 -4.42 -4.89 20.91
N ASP A 94 -4.23 -6.20 21.07
CA ASP A 94 -3.83 -6.82 22.32
C ASP A 94 -2.31 -6.63 22.56
N GLY A 95 -1.95 -5.48 23.15
CA GLY A 95 -0.56 -5.11 23.47
C GLY A 95 0.21 -4.41 22.34
N ALA A 96 -0.46 -4.03 21.27
CA ALA A 96 0.10 -3.24 20.18
C ALA A 96 -0.92 -2.25 19.65
N TYR A 97 -0.45 -1.15 19.07
CA TYR A 97 -1.24 -0.19 18.31
C TYR A 97 -0.88 -0.30 16.83
N TYR A 98 -1.88 -0.27 15.97
CA TYR A 98 -1.70 -0.28 14.52
C TYR A 98 -2.07 1.08 13.96
N ILE A 99 -1.11 1.76 13.35
CA ILE A 99 -1.30 3.06 12.70
C ILE A 99 -1.30 2.78 11.20
N ALA A 100 -2.43 3.01 10.54
CA ALA A 100 -2.62 2.72 9.13
C ALA A 100 -3.01 3.98 8.35
N PHE A 101 -2.46 4.15 7.17
CA PHE A 101 -2.78 5.19 6.20
C PHE A 101 -2.42 4.73 4.79
N ASP A 102 -3.11 5.26 3.78
CA ASP A 102 -2.78 4.97 2.40
C ASP A 102 -1.49 5.69 1.98
N ALA A 103 -0.65 5.03 1.19
CA ALA A 103 0.60 5.60 0.73
C ALA A 103 0.38 6.88 -0.11
N ASP A 104 -0.73 6.93 -0.84
CA ASP A 104 -1.10 8.06 -1.71
C ASP A 104 -1.68 9.25 -0.95
N ASP A 105 -2.15 9.03 0.29
CA ASP A 105 -2.70 10.06 1.17
C ASP A 105 -1.62 10.78 2.00
N ILE A 106 -0.34 10.47 1.77
CA ILE A 106 0.74 11.15 2.49
C ILE A 106 0.84 12.61 2.05
N VAL A 107 0.40 13.51 2.90
CA VAL A 107 0.56 14.95 2.73
C VAL A 107 1.92 15.40 3.27
N LEU A 108 2.76 15.94 2.40
CA LEU A 108 4.05 16.50 2.80
C LEU A 108 3.95 18.01 3.02
N GLN A 109 4.73 18.56 3.95
CA GLN A 109 4.82 20.01 4.18
C GLN A 109 5.35 20.74 2.95
N ASP A 110 6.28 20.11 2.21
CA ASP A 110 6.85 20.61 0.96
C ASP A 110 7.07 19.43 -0.01
N GLY A 111 6.62 19.58 -1.26
CA GLY A 111 6.82 18.60 -2.33
C GLY A 111 5.79 17.47 -2.34
N SER A 112 6.13 16.37 -2.97
CA SER A 112 5.35 15.13 -3.09
C SER A 112 6.22 13.92 -2.78
N VAL A 113 5.60 12.78 -2.51
CA VAL A 113 6.28 11.49 -2.39
C VAL A 113 6.86 11.12 -3.75
N GLU A 114 8.11 10.70 -3.77
CA GLU A 114 8.83 10.27 -4.97
C GLU A 114 9.41 8.88 -4.74
N THR A 115 9.48 8.08 -5.79
CA THR A 115 9.94 6.68 -5.71
C THR A 115 11.44 6.51 -5.41
N ASP A 116 12.21 7.59 -5.51
CA ASP A 116 13.63 7.60 -5.12
C ASP A 116 13.85 8.02 -3.65
N ASP A 117 12.77 8.37 -2.94
CA ASP A 117 12.82 8.73 -1.53
C ASP A 117 12.86 7.49 -0.63
N VAL A 118 13.38 7.65 0.57
CA VAL A 118 13.23 6.73 1.70
C VAL A 118 12.64 7.54 2.85
N TYR A 119 11.64 7.03 3.52
CA TYR A 119 11.00 7.72 4.65
C TYR A 119 11.25 6.98 5.95
N ASP A 120 11.79 7.69 6.93
CA ASP A 120 11.89 7.24 8.31
C ASP A 120 10.58 7.57 9.06
N VAL A 121 10.02 6.56 9.69
CA VAL A 121 8.88 6.68 10.60
C VAL A 121 9.38 6.51 12.01
N ARG A 122 9.30 7.55 12.82
CA ARG A 122 9.80 7.56 14.19
C ARG A 122 8.70 7.91 15.18
N LEU A 123 8.47 7.01 16.12
CA LEU A 123 7.67 7.28 17.32
C LEU A 123 8.61 7.63 18.47
N ARG A 124 8.31 8.73 19.18
CA ARG A 124 9.05 9.15 20.37
C ARG A 124 8.13 9.27 21.57
N ILE A 125 8.63 8.84 22.71
CA ILE A 125 8.04 9.07 24.02
C ILE A 125 8.89 10.08 24.75
N LYS A 126 8.29 11.21 25.14
CA LYS A 126 8.95 12.36 25.78
C LYS A 126 8.36 12.68 27.15
N ASP A 127 7.61 11.79 27.74
CA ASP A 127 6.95 12.00 29.03
C ASP A 127 7.78 11.35 30.13
N GLU A 128 8.28 12.18 31.07
CA GLU A 128 9.04 11.77 32.23
C GLU A 128 8.35 10.64 33.02
N ARG A 129 7.04 10.75 33.19
CA ARG A 129 6.24 9.76 33.94
C ARG A 129 6.19 8.38 33.28
N LEU A 130 6.47 8.30 31.97
CA LEU A 130 6.53 7.06 31.22
C LEU A 130 7.96 6.52 31.13
N LEU A 131 8.97 7.41 31.22
CA LEU A 131 10.38 7.04 31.07
C LEU A 131 11.04 6.67 32.39
N ASP A 132 10.68 7.38 33.47
CA ASP A 132 11.19 7.11 34.82
C ASP A 132 10.08 7.27 35.86
N PRO A 133 9.28 6.22 36.10
CA PRO A 133 8.17 6.28 37.04
C PRO A 133 8.61 6.32 38.52
N ASP A 134 9.87 6.13 38.82
CA ASP A 134 10.40 6.09 40.19
C ASP A 134 10.95 7.44 40.68
N ASP A 135 11.11 8.42 39.78
CA ASP A 135 11.68 9.75 40.09
C ASP A 135 10.62 10.85 39.97
N GLU A 136 9.75 10.94 40.98
CA GLU A 136 8.64 11.92 41.02
C GLU A 136 9.09 13.38 41.18
N ASP A 137 10.39 13.66 41.33
CA ASP A 137 10.93 14.97 41.70
C ASP A 137 12.09 15.45 40.79
N ASP A 138 12.35 14.84 39.64
CA ASP A 138 13.44 15.28 38.77
C ASP A 138 13.06 16.55 38.01
N SER A 139 13.42 17.70 38.61
CA SER A 139 13.25 19.02 38.00
C SER A 139 14.21 19.29 36.84
N ASP A 140 15.07 18.34 36.50
CA ASP A 140 16.12 18.45 35.51
C ASP A 140 15.80 17.68 34.22
N PHE A 141 14.59 17.05 34.11
CA PHE A 141 14.19 16.36 32.88
C PHE A 141 14.15 17.33 31.70
N ASP A 142 15.01 17.07 30.71
CA ASP A 142 15.07 17.84 29.49
C ASP A 142 14.41 17.08 28.33
N ILE A 143 13.19 17.42 28.01
CA ILE A 143 12.39 16.88 26.91
C ILE A 143 13.11 16.92 25.54
N THR A 144 14.13 17.75 25.39
CA THR A 144 14.91 17.86 24.16
C THR A 144 16.03 16.82 24.07
N GLU A 145 16.48 16.31 25.20
CA GLU A 145 17.60 15.38 25.32
C GLU A 145 17.18 14.01 25.82
N GLU A 146 16.11 13.93 26.64
CA GLU A 146 15.64 12.69 27.28
C GLU A 146 14.34 12.20 26.64
N TYR A 147 14.47 11.23 25.75
CA TYR A 147 13.34 10.55 25.11
C TYR A 147 13.72 9.11 24.73
N THR A 148 12.72 8.27 24.65
CA THR A 148 12.84 6.94 24.03
C THR A 148 12.19 6.99 22.66
N SER A 149 12.83 6.41 21.65
CA SER A 149 12.27 6.35 20.30
C SER A 149 12.48 5.00 19.64
N VAL A 150 11.52 4.64 18.81
CA VAL A 150 11.63 3.54 17.84
C VAL A 150 11.52 4.13 16.45
N THR A 151 12.28 3.59 15.51
CA THR A 151 12.29 4.03 14.11
C THR A 151 12.19 2.82 13.21
N THR A 152 11.38 2.96 12.17
CA THR A 152 11.32 2.05 11.02
C THR A 152 11.37 2.89 9.75
N SER A 153 11.50 2.27 8.59
CA SER A 153 11.52 2.99 7.30
C SER A 153 10.67 2.27 6.27
N PHE A 154 10.26 3.04 5.25
CA PHE A 154 9.65 2.49 4.05
C PHE A 154 10.17 3.22 2.80
N ASP A 155 10.15 2.49 1.68
CA ASP A 155 10.66 2.93 0.38
C ASP A 155 9.47 2.97 -0.61
N PRO A 156 8.99 4.15 -1.04
CA PRO A 156 8.00 4.25 -2.10
C PRO A 156 8.56 3.67 -3.40
N VAL A 157 7.83 2.77 -4.02
CA VAL A 157 8.18 2.18 -5.32
C VAL A 157 7.01 2.34 -6.29
N GLU A 158 7.28 2.39 -7.58
CA GLU A 158 6.22 2.41 -8.58
C GLU A 158 5.40 1.13 -8.52
N ALA A 159 4.07 1.25 -8.56
CA ALA A 159 3.20 0.11 -8.75
C ALA A 159 3.49 -0.50 -10.14
N GLN A 160 3.74 -1.80 -10.17
CA GLN A 160 4.09 -2.54 -11.38
C GLN A 160 3.33 -3.85 -11.46
N GLY A 161 3.03 -4.27 -12.67
CA GLY A 161 2.41 -5.56 -12.94
C GLY A 161 2.89 -6.18 -14.24
N SER A 162 2.65 -7.45 -14.40
CA SER A 162 2.92 -8.17 -15.64
C SER A 162 1.96 -9.34 -15.80
N PHE A 163 1.59 -9.65 -17.04
CA PHE A 163 0.82 -10.84 -17.35
C PHE A 163 1.72 -12.07 -17.55
N ASN A 164 1.21 -13.23 -17.19
CA ASN A 164 1.88 -14.50 -17.49
C ASN A 164 1.83 -14.76 -19.00
N THR A 165 3.00 -14.91 -19.62
CA THR A 165 3.13 -15.12 -21.07
C THR A 165 3.61 -16.54 -21.40
N PRO A 166 3.16 -17.14 -22.53
CA PRO A 166 2.23 -16.57 -23.52
C PRO A 166 0.80 -16.49 -23.00
N VAL A 167 0.06 -15.44 -23.39
CA VAL A 167 -1.38 -15.33 -23.09
C VAL A 167 -2.13 -16.06 -24.19
N GLU A 168 -2.58 -17.29 -23.89
CA GLU A 168 -3.37 -18.11 -24.80
C GLU A 168 -4.71 -18.40 -24.14
N VAL A 169 -5.82 -18.09 -24.82
CA VAL A 169 -7.17 -18.34 -24.37
C VAL A 169 -7.93 -19.11 -25.44
N SER A 170 -8.86 -19.98 -25.06
CA SER A 170 -9.74 -20.66 -26.01
C SER A 170 -10.95 -19.77 -26.34
N ASN A 171 -11.63 -20.07 -27.43
CA ASN A 171 -12.88 -19.40 -27.80
C ASN A 171 -14.08 -19.95 -27.00
N THR A 172 -14.01 -19.81 -25.66
CA THR A 172 -15.02 -20.31 -24.71
C THR A 172 -15.46 -19.22 -23.72
N GLU A 173 -16.49 -19.52 -22.91
CA GLU A 173 -17.07 -18.58 -21.96
C GLU A 173 -16.33 -18.52 -20.59
N GLU A 174 -15.40 -19.45 -20.34
CA GLU A 174 -14.74 -19.62 -19.03
C GLU A 174 -13.21 -19.64 -19.16
N GLU A 175 -12.65 -18.56 -19.72
CA GLU A 175 -11.21 -18.43 -19.86
C GLU A 175 -10.58 -17.66 -18.70
N THR A 176 -9.29 -17.89 -18.50
CA THR A 176 -8.53 -17.33 -17.37
C THR A 176 -7.31 -16.59 -17.89
N ILE A 177 -7.10 -15.39 -17.39
CA ILE A 177 -5.86 -14.61 -17.59
C ILE A 177 -5.29 -14.27 -16.22
N SER A 178 -4.00 -14.50 -16.02
CA SER A 178 -3.32 -14.25 -14.76
C SER A 178 -2.03 -13.45 -14.94
N GLY A 179 -1.57 -12.90 -13.83
CA GLY A 179 -0.34 -12.10 -13.79
C GLY A 179 0.20 -11.97 -12.39
N THR A 180 1.21 -11.11 -12.26
CA THR A 180 1.84 -10.77 -10.97
C THR A 180 1.94 -9.26 -10.82
N THR A 181 1.95 -8.78 -9.59
CA THR A 181 2.09 -7.35 -9.23
C THR A 181 2.90 -7.20 -7.95
N ASN A 182 3.46 -6.01 -7.74
CA ASN A 182 4.08 -5.62 -6.49
C ASN A 182 3.11 -4.92 -5.51
N LEU A 183 1.84 -4.74 -5.89
CA LEU A 183 0.81 -4.26 -4.98
C LEU A 183 0.61 -5.24 -3.81
N ALA A 184 0.22 -4.72 -2.66
CA ALA A 184 -0.06 -5.53 -1.49
C ALA A 184 -1.31 -6.42 -1.69
N PRO A 185 -1.36 -7.58 -1.02
CA PRO A 185 -2.55 -8.42 -1.01
C PRO A 185 -3.79 -7.66 -0.52
N GLY A 186 -4.93 -7.96 -1.15
CA GLY A 186 -6.19 -7.27 -0.87
C GLY A 186 -6.47 -6.08 -1.78
N ASN A 187 -5.46 -5.51 -2.44
CA ASN A 187 -5.69 -4.58 -3.54
C ASN A 187 -6.46 -5.27 -4.66
N THR A 188 -7.25 -4.50 -5.41
CA THR A 188 -8.04 -5.02 -6.52
C THR A 188 -7.63 -4.39 -7.84
N LEU A 189 -7.53 -5.20 -8.87
CA LEU A 189 -7.17 -4.80 -10.23
C LEU A 189 -8.35 -4.99 -11.18
N SER A 190 -8.23 -4.41 -12.36
CA SER A 190 -9.09 -4.70 -13.49
C SER A 190 -8.27 -4.86 -14.77
N LEU A 191 -8.72 -5.71 -15.68
CA LEU A 191 -8.09 -5.91 -16.97
C LEU A 191 -9.06 -5.72 -18.13
N ARG A 192 -8.49 -5.48 -19.29
CA ARG A 192 -9.20 -5.44 -20.57
C ARG A 192 -8.39 -6.15 -21.63
N ALA A 193 -8.98 -7.13 -22.27
CA ALA A 193 -8.48 -7.74 -23.49
C ALA A 193 -9.24 -7.15 -24.69
N SER A 194 -8.53 -6.62 -25.67
CA SER A 194 -9.10 -6.03 -26.89
C SER A 194 -8.48 -6.67 -28.12
N SER A 195 -9.30 -7.10 -29.08
CA SER A 195 -8.79 -7.61 -30.36
C SER A 195 -7.95 -6.58 -31.07
N ASP A 196 -6.91 -7.02 -31.77
CA ASP A 196 -6.02 -6.18 -32.54
C ASP A 196 -6.74 -5.55 -33.75
N ASP A 197 -6.14 -4.51 -34.32
CA ASP A 197 -6.64 -3.82 -35.47
C ASP A 197 -6.75 -4.78 -36.68
N GLY A 198 -7.92 -4.78 -37.31
CA GLY A 198 -8.21 -5.62 -38.49
C GLY A 198 -8.78 -7.00 -38.18
N VAL A 199 -8.86 -7.41 -36.92
CA VAL A 199 -9.56 -8.61 -36.51
C VAL A 199 -11.07 -8.45 -36.71
N THR A 200 -11.71 -9.45 -37.34
CA THR A 200 -13.16 -9.42 -37.65
C THR A 200 -13.80 -10.78 -37.36
N PRO A 201 -14.81 -10.88 -36.49
CA PRO A 201 -15.34 -9.80 -35.66
C PRO A 201 -14.34 -9.32 -34.61
N GLY A 202 -14.33 -8.02 -34.31
CA GLY A 202 -13.60 -7.50 -33.17
C GLY A 202 -14.33 -7.82 -31.86
N PHE A 203 -13.56 -7.97 -30.79
CA PHE A 203 -14.09 -8.27 -29.45
C PHE A 203 -13.40 -7.45 -28.36
N VAL A 204 -14.08 -7.31 -27.23
CA VAL A 204 -13.52 -6.72 -26.00
C VAL A 204 -14.04 -7.54 -24.83
N VAL A 205 -13.10 -8.04 -24.02
CA VAL A 205 -13.39 -8.77 -22.78
C VAL A 205 -12.80 -7.98 -21.61
N SER A 206 -13.48 -7.93 -20.48
CA SER A 206 -13.03 -7.19 -19.30
C SER A 206 -13.23 -8.03 -18.04
N GLY A 207 -12.24 -8.02 -17.16
CA GLY A 207 -12.31 -8.53 -15.80
C GLY A 207 -12.14 -7.38 -14.80
N SER A 208 -12.86 -7.42 -13.69
CA SER A 208 -12.78 -6.40 -12.63
C SER A 208 -12.86 -7.02 -11.25
N GLY A 209 -12.33 -6.32 -10.24
CA GLY A 209 -12.31 -6.83 -8.87
C GLY A 209 -11.36 -8.01 -8.69
N LEU A 210 -10.24 -8.01 -9.42
CA LEU A 210 -9.22 -9.07 -9.36
C LEU A 210 -8.37 -8.83 -8.12
N GLU A 211 -8.60 -9.62 -7.08
CA GLU A 211 -7.88 -9.49 -5.81
C GLU A 211 -6.43 -9.96 -5.93
N VAL A 212 -5.50 -9.13 -5.44
CA VAL A 212 -4.09 -9.49 -5.32
C VAL A 212 -3.92 -10.49 -4.18
N GLN A 213 -3.34 -11.64 -4.49
CA GLN A 213 -3.11 -12.72 -3.54
C GLN A 213 -1.84 -12.50 -2.70
N PRO A 214 -1.66 -13.21 -1.56
CA PRO A 214 -0.47 -13.06 -0.70
C PRO A 214 0.87 -13.35 -1.39
N ASP A 215 0.87 -14.04 -2.51
CA ASP A 215 2.07 -14.33 -3.33
C ASP A 215 2.30 -13.29 -4.44
N GLY A 216 1.51 -12.20 -4.47
CA GLY A 216 1.58 -11.15 -5.49
C GLY A 216 0.95 -11.53 -6.83
N THR A 217 0.22 -12.65 -6.89
CA THR A 217 -0.50 -13.04 -8.11
C THR A 217 -1.90 -12.43 -8.16
N PHE A 218 -2.41 -12.25 -9.37
CA PHE A 218 -3.82 -11.96 -9.62
C PHE A 218 -4.34 -12.84 -10.75
N THR A 219 -5.65 -13.12 -10.72
CA THR A 219 -6.28 -13.98 -11.71
C THR A 219 -7.65 -13.42 -12.08
N ALA A 220 -7.90 -13.31 -13.37
CA ALA A 220 -9.22 -13.03 -13.93
C ALA A 220 -9.82 -14.34 -14.47
N ASP A 221 -10.80 -14.84 -13.79
CA ASP A 221 -11.55 -16.02 -14.18
C ASP A 221 -12.84 -15.63 -14.92
N GLU A 222 -13.51 -16.62 -15.53
CA GLU A 222 -14.80 -16.46 -16.18
C GLU A 222 -14.82 -15.40 -17.31
N LEU A 223 -13.70 -15.26 -18.02
CA LEU A 223 -13.60 -14.35 -19.15
C LEU A 223 -14.24 -14.98 -20.39
N ASP A 224 -15.21 -14.28 -21.00
CA ASP A 224 -15.97 -14.77 -22.14
C ASP A 224 -15.29 -14.39 -23.48
N PHE A 225 -14.64 -15.36 -24.10
CA PHE A 225 -14.04 -15.26 -25.44
C PHE A 225 -14.83 -16.02 -26.49
N SER A 226 -16.09 -16.45 -26.23
CA SER A 226 -16.91 -17.25 -27.14
C SER A 226 -17.21 -16.56 -28.48
N ASP A 227 -17.23 -15.21 -28.50
CA ASP A 227 -17.41 -14.42 -29.72
C ASP A 227 -16.10 -14.27 -30.54
N ALA A 228 -14.96 -14.64 -29.98
CA ALA A 228 -13.69 -14.60 -30.68
C ALA A 228 -13.49 -15.86 -31.54
N SER A 229 -12.64 -15.78 -32.56
CA SER A 229 -12.32 -16.94 -33.40
C SER A 229 -10.87 -17.36 -33.18
N ALA A 230 -10.61 -18.65 -33.26
CA ALA A 230 -9.25 -19.18 -33.17
C ALA A 230 -8.33 -18.53 -34.22
N GLY A 231 -7.13 -18.15 -33.79
CA GLY A 231 -6.16 -17.38 -34.59
C GLY A 231 -6.33 -15.87 -34.50
N HIS A 232 -7.32 -15.35 -33.79
CA HIS A 232 -7.40 -13.91 -33.48
C HIS A 232 -6.36 -13.53 -32.46
N ASN A 233 -5.67 -12.41 -32.71
CA ASN A 233 -4.77 -11.79 -31.76
C ASN A 233 -5.49 -10.66 -30.98
N PHE A 234 -5.03 -10.44 -29.77
CA PHE A 234 -5.52 -9.38 -28.90
C PHE A 234 -4.40 -8.85 -28.01
N THR A 235 -4.60 -7.66 -27.47
CA THR A 235 -3.75 -7.11 -26.41
C THR A 235 -4.57 -7.09 -25.12
N VAL A 236 -4.00 -7.63 -24.04
CA VAL A 236 -4.54 -7.48 -22.70
C VAL A 236 -3.79 -6.37 -21.97
N THR A 237 -4.54 -5.49 -21.31
CA THR A 237 -3.98 -4.37 -20.53
C THR A 237 -4.64 -4.36 -19.15
N THR A 238 -3.90 -3.92 -18.14
CA THR A 238 -4.53 -3.49 -16.89
C THR A 238 -5.30 -2.20 -17.14
N ARG A 239 -6.51 -2.11 -16.59
CA ARG A 239 -7.34 -0.92 -16.65
C ARG A 239 -7.29 -0.18 -15.35
N GLN A 240 -7.26 1.11 -15.43
CA GLN A 240 -7.11 2.11 -14.39
C GLN A 240 -5.65 2.45 -14.09
N SER A 241 -5.53 3.53 -13.41
CA SER A 241 -4.36 4.12 -12.80
C SER A 241 -3.75 3.26 -11.67
N ASP A 242 -4.03 1.95 -11.61
CA ASP A 242 -3.45 1.04 -10.63
C ASP A 242 -1.92 0.91 -10.82
N PHE A 243 -1.42 1.28 -12.00
CA PHE A 243 0.00 1.29 -12.31
C PHE A 243 0.41 2.63 -12.91
N VAL A 244 1.61 3.08 -12.61
CA VAL A 244 2.22 4.26 -13.23
C VAL A 244 2.43 4.00 -14.73
N GLU A 245 2.77 2.76 -15.09
CA GLU A 245 2.78 2.26 -16.47
C GLU A 245 1.77 1.12 -16.62
N GLU A 246 0.87 1.22 -17.60
CA GLU A 246 -0.08 0.14 -17.90
C GLU A 246 0.69 -1.15 -18.24
N ALA A 247 0.46 -2.22 -17.50
CA ALA A 247 0.94 -3.53 -17.88
C ALA A 247 0.18 -4.01 -19.10
N ASP A 248 0.89 -4.45 -20.14
CA ASP A 248 0.32 -5.01 -21.35
C ASP A 248 0.97 -6.32 -21.78
N ALA A 249 0.22 -7.14 -22.49
CA ALA A 249 0.74 -8.34 -23.14
C ALA A 249 -0.07 -8.70 -24.38
N ASP A 250 0.62 -9.24 -25.38
CA ASP A 250 -0.01 -9.83 -26.57
C ASP A 250 -0.59 -11.21 -26.24
N GLY A 251 -1.79 -11.46 -26.71
CA GLY A 251 -2.48 -12.73 -26.56
C GLY A 251 -3.01 -13.30 -27.87
N THR A 252 -3.29 -14.59 -27.88
CA THR A 252 -3.86 -15.31 -29.02
C THR A 252 -5.01 -16.18 -28.60
N VAL A 253 -6.08 -16.17 -29.38
CA VAL A 253 -7.22 -17.09 -29.22
C VAL A 253 -6.88 -18.40 -29.91
N VAL A 254 -6.88 -19.50 -29.16
CA VAL A 254 -6.66 -20.84 -29.69
C VAL A 254 -7.96 -21.62 -29.86
N GLU A 255 -7.95 -22.71 -30.62
CA GLU A 255 -9.11 -23.59 -30.78
C GLU A 255 -9.35 -24.38 -29.49
N SER A 256 -10.59 -24.37 -28.99
CA SER A 256 -10.97 -25.19 -27.84
C SER A 256 -10.65 -26.68 -28.08
N ALA A 257 -10.00 -27.31 -27.10
CA ALA A 257 -9.66 -28.73 -27.17
C ALA A 257 -10.90 -29.65 -27.19
N ASP A 258 -12.09 -29.14 -26.81
CA ASP A 258 -13.36 -29.89 -26.79
C ASP A 258 -14.02 -30.04 -28.17
N GLY A 259 -13.49 -29.45 -29.22
CA GLY A 259 -14.02 -29.51 -30.60
C GLY A 259 -13.66 -30.75 -31.41
N ARG A 260 -13.10 -31.81 -30.81
CA ARG A 260 -12.79 -33.06 -31.50
C ARG A 260 -13.70 -34.19 -31.04
N GLU A 261 -14.93 -34.24 -31.54
CA GLU A 261 -15.70 -35.47 -31.71
C GLU A 261 -16.03 -35.72 -33.19
#